data_f6668010addb64591f2680c04df636f4
#
_entry.id   f6668010addb64591f2680c04df636f4
#
_cell.length_a   1.000
_cell.length_b   1.000
_cell.length_c   1.000
_cell.angle_alpha   90.00
_cell.angle_beta   90.00
_cell.angle_gamma   90.00
#
_symmetry.space_group_name_H-M   'P 1'
#
loop_
_entity.id
_entity.type
_entity.pdbx_description
1 polymer ?
#
loop_
_entity_poly.entity_id
_entity_poly.type
_entity_poly.pdbx_seq_one_letter_code
_entity_poly.pdbx_strand_id
1 'polypeptide(L)'
;LREYTFAYQVHDDKNSLSPSDQSLIESSVSACAKAYAPYSDFKVGAAIRTTDQQVIVGSNQENGAFPIGQCAERVALYNMIHHLGRLPIDTISISVDNAQQKTPASPCGSCRQVLSEYRSFQKTPIRLLLTLAGGGVVYEINDVMDILPFAFDGAFLGL
;
A
#
# COMPACT_ATOMS: atom_id res chain seq x y z
N LEU A 1 16.53 -16.17 23.87
CA LEU A 1 16.07 -14.96 23.15
C LEU A 1 15.78 -15.34 21.69
N ARG A 2 14.66 -14.89 21.15
CA ARG A 2 14.37 -14.95 19.72
C ARG A 2 14.20 -13.51 19.23
N GLU A 3 14.79 -13.19 18.08
CA GLU A 3 14.73 -11.86 17.49
C GLU A 3 13.92 -11.92 16.17
N TYR A 4 13.20 -10.86 15.90
CA TYR A 4 12.55 -10.63 14.61
C TYR A 4 13.22 -9.42 13.96
N THR A 5 13.76 -9.61 12.78
CA THR A 5 14.37 -8.55 11.97
C THR A 5 13.80 -8.59 10.56
N PHE A 6 13.64 -7.45 9.95
CA PHE A 6 13.35 -7.37 8.51
C PHE A 6 14.24 -6.32 7.87
N ALA A 7 14.46 -6.46 6.56
CA ALA A 7 15.20 -5.49 5.76
C ALA A 7 14.25 -4.76 4.81
N TYR A 8 14.55 -3.49 4.58
CA TYR A 8 13.93 -2.71 3.51
C TYR A 8 15.00 -1.96 2.73
N GLN A 9 14.72 -1.64 1.48
CA GLN A 9 15.63 -0.87 0.65
C GLN A 9 15.22 0.60 0.64
N VAL A 10 16.19 1.48 0.55
CA VAL A 10 16.00 2.92 0.41
C VAL A 10 16.60 3.35 -0.93
N HIS A 11 15.75 3.85 -1.79
CA HIS A 11 16.15 4.42 -3.08
C HIS A 11 16.13 5.93 -2.97
N ASP A 12 17.12 6.61 -3.50
CA ASP A 12 17.22 8.09 -3.43
C ASP A 12 16.06 8.78 -4.15
N ASP A 13 15.60 8.16 -5.24
CA ASP A 13 14.36 8.55 -5.93
C ASP A 13 13.81 7.40 -6.78
N LYS A 14 12.63 7.62 -7.39
CA LYS A 14 11.96 6.62 -8.22
C LYS A 14 12.73 6.24 -9.48
N ASN A 15 13.66 7.07 -9.97
CA ASN A 15 14.38 6.82 -11.23
C ASN A 15 15.39 5.68 -11.11
N SER A 16 15.75 5.28 -9.89
CA SER A 16 16.58 4.10 -9.63
C SER A 16 15.80 2.77 -9.75
N LEU A 17 14.46 2.83 -9.84
CA LEU A 17 13.59 1.67 -9.95
C LEU A 17 13.33 1.29 -11.42
N SER A 18 12.74 0.11 -11.63
CA SER A 18 12.31 -0.33 -12.96
C SER A 18 11.27 0.63 -13.58
N PRO A 19 11.19 0.75 -14.91
CA PRO A 19 10.15 1.57 -15.57
C PRO A 19 8.72 1.20 -15.14
N SER A 20 8.45 -0.07 -14.90
CA SER A 20 7.12 -0.53 -14.44
C SER A 20 6.81 -0.08 -13.01
N ASP A 21 7.82 -0.02 -12.14
CA ASP A 21 7.64 0.50 -10.77
C ASP A 21 7.50 2.02 -10.75
N GLN A 22 8.25 2.72 -11.61
CA GLN A 22 8.07 4.17 -11.80
C GLN A 22 6.64 4.51 -12.23
N SER A 23 6.10 3.79 -13.21
CA SER A 23 4.71 3.96 -13.68
C SER A 23 3.69 3.63 -12.59
N LEU A 24 3.95 2.62 -11.75
CA LEU A 24 3.08 2.28 -10.62
C LEU A 24 3.07 3.40 -9.56
N ILE A 25 4.25 3.97 -9.26
CA ILE A 25 4.37 5.14 -8.38
C ILE A 25 3.60 6.33 -8.95
N GLU A 26 3.73 6.63 -10.24
CA GLU A 26 2.98 7.71 -10.89
C GLU A 26 1.47 7.51 -10.79
N SER A 27 1.00 6.27 -10.89
CA SER A 27 -0.40 5.93 -10.69
C SER A 27 -0.88 6.20 -9.26
N SER A 28 -0.08 5.86 -8.25
CA SER A 28 -0.42 6.14 -6.84
C SER A 28 -0.36 7.65 -6.52
N VAL A 29 0.62 8.38 -7.07
CA VAL A 29 0.70 9.85 -6.96
C VAL A 29 -0.53 10.50 -7.57
N SER A 30 -0.92 10.10 -8.78
CA SER A 30 -2.10 10.62 -9.47
C SER A 30 -3.39 10.33 -8.68
N ALA A 31 -3.46 9.20 -7.98
CA ALA A 31 -4.61 8.85 -7.15
C ALA A 31 -4.78 9.79 -5.95
N CYS A 32 -3.73 10.44 -5.44
CA CYS A 32 -3.84 11.42 -4.35
C CYS A 32 -4.83 12.54 -4.68
N ALA A 33 -4.94 12.94 -5.95
CA ALA A 33 -5.89 13.99 -6.39
C ALA A 33 -7.36 13.61 -6.20
N LYS A 34 -7.67 12.34 -6.00
CA LYS A 34 -9.03 11.82 -5.75
C LYS A 34 -9.31 11.57 -4.26
N ALA A 35 -8.35 11.86 -3.39
CA ALA A 35 -8.54 11.72 -1.95
C ALA A 35 -9.58 12.70 -1.42
N TYR A 36 -10.46 12.22 -0.55
CA TYR A 36 -11.37 13.04 0.23
C TYR A 36 -10.82 13.15 1.65
N ALA A 37 -10.08 14.22 1.92
CA ALA A 37 -9.36 14.43 3.17
C ALA A 37 -9.63 15.82 3.78
N PRO A 38 -10.93 16.20 4.02
CA PRO A 38 -11.29 17.55 4.47
C PRO A 38 -10.91 17.84 5.92
N TYR A 39 -10.59 16.82 6.72
CA TYR A 39 -10.28 16.96 8.14
C TYR A 39 -8.78 17.02 8.40
N SER A 40 -8.01 16.19 7.70
CA SER A 40 -6.55 16.06 7.95
C SER A 40 -5.68 16.75 6.91
N ASP A 41 -6.22 17.05 5.73
CA ASP A 41 -5.45 17.43 4.53
C ASP A 41 -4.32 16.43 4.19
N PHE A 42 -4.45 15.19 4.67
CA PHE A 42 -3.49 14.12 4.45
C PHE A 42 -3.98 13.22 3.31
N LYS A 43 -3.59 13.57 2.08
CA LYS A 43 -4.04 12.86 0.88
C LYS A 43 -3.14 11.68 0.60
N VAL A 44 -3.73 10.51 0.44
CA VAL A 44 -3.04 9.26 0.14
C VAL A 44 -3.61 8.64 -1.11
N GLY A 45 -2.73 8.22 -2.00
CA GLY A 45 -3.06 7.41 -3.15
C GLY A 45 -2.37 6.04 -3.07
N ALA A 46 -3.06 5.01 -3.48
CA ALA A 46 -2.51 3.67 -3.61
C ALA A 46 -2.74 3.14 -5.03
N ALA A 47 -1.76 2.42 -5.55
CA ALA A 47 -1.85 1.70 -6.82
C ALA A 47 -1.40 0.26 -6.62
N ILE A 48 -2.23 -0.68 -7.03
CA ILE A 48 -1.97 -2.12 -6.99
C ILE A 48 -1.66 -2.59 -8.40
N ARG A 49 -0.54 -3.27 -8.59
CA ARG A 49 -0.21 -4.02 -9.80
C ARG A 49 -0.40 -5.50 -9.52
N THR A 50 -1.20 -6.15 -10.34
CA THR A 50 -1.38 -7.61 -10.31
C THR A 50 -0.25 -8.31 -11.08
N THR A 51 -0.11 -9.62 -10.91
CA THR A 51 0.91 -10.40 -11.62
C THR A 51 0.68 -10.44 -13.13
N ASP A 52 -0.55 -10.25 -13.60
CA ASP A 52 -0.91 -10.11 -15.02
C ASP A 52 -0.87 -8.63 -15.50
N GLN A 53 -0.19 -7.75 -14.73
CA GLN A 53 0.13 -6.36 -15.07
C GLN A 53 -1.07 -5.40 -15.13
N GLN A 54 -2.20 -5.75 -14.59
CA GLN A 54 -3.30 -4.80 -14.41
C GLN A 54 -3.00 -3.84 -13.26
N VAL A 55 -3.38 -2.56 -13.40
CA VAL A 55 -3.18 -1.55 -12.39
C VAL A 55 -4.52 -0.99 -11.93
N ILE A 56 -4.78 -1.07 -10.63
CA ILE A 56 -5.98 -0.53 -9.99
C ILE A 56 -5.56 0.47 -8.91
N VAL A 57 -6.25 1.59 -8.84
CA VAL A 57 -5.95 2.67 -7.90
C VAL A 57 -7.04 2.87 -6.86
N GLY A 58 -6.67 3.49 -5.75
CA GLY A 58 -7.57 3.95 -4.71
C GLY A 58 -6.99 5.17 -4.01
N SER A 59 -7.83 5.93 -3.33
CA SER A 59 -7.43 7.07 -2.52
C SER A 59 -8.19 7.06 -1.20
N ASN A 60 -7.62 7.69 -0.16
CA ASN A 60 -8.28 7.72 1.15
C ASN A 60 -9.57 8.54 1.09
N GLN A 61 -10.55 8.07 1.86
CA GLN A 61 -11.88 8.66 1.98
C GLN A 61 -12.19 8.87 3.46
N GLU A 62 -12.06 10.10 3.92
CA GLU A 62 -12.38 10.46 5.30
C GLU A 62 -13.90 10.55 5.52
N ASN A 63 -14.29 10.52 6.77
CA ASN A 63 -15.67 10.67 7.19
C ASN A 63 -15.71 11.38 8.54
N GLY A 64 -16.73 12.22 8.80
CA GLY A 64 -16.95 12.84 10.08
C GLY A 64 -17.11 11.83 11.24
N ALA A 65 -17.60 10.63 10.95
CA ALA A 65 -17.51 9.46 11.82
C ALA A 65 -16.17 8.76 11.56
N PHE A 66 -15.08 9.22 12.14
CA PHE A 66 -13.70 8.80 11.84
C PHE A 66 -13.47 7.29 11.76
N PRO A 67 -14.09 6.44 12.60
CA PRO A 67 -13.89 4.98 12.50
C PRO A 67 -14.30 4.36 11.16
N ILE A 68 -15.18 4.99 10.38
CA ILE A 68 -15.64 4.45 9.10
C ILE A 68 -14.86 5.00 7.89
N GLY A 69 -13.92 5.92 8.10
CA GLY A 69 -13.00 6.37 7.05
C GLY A 69 -12.19 5.21 6.45
N GLN A 70 -11.86 5.32 5.17
CA GLN A 70 -11.11 4.27 4.44
C GLN A 70 -9.76 4.78 3.99
N CYS A 71 -8.70 3.99 4.25
CA CYS A 71 -7.37 4.25 3.71
C CYS A 71 -7.29 3.87 2.24
N ALA A 72 -6.40 4.53 1.49
CA ALA A 72 -6.21 4.35 0.06
C ALA A 72 -5.94 2.89 -0.33
N GLU A 73 -5.14 2.16 0.46
CA GLU A 73 -4.76 0.77 0.23
C GLU A 73 -6.00 -0.15 0.24
N ARG A 74 -6.91 0.05 1.19
CA ARG A 74 -8.15 -0.74 1.27
C ARG A 74 -9.12 -0.37 0.16
N VAL A 75 -9.21 0.90 -0.21
CA VAL A 75 -10.01 1.34 -1.36
C VAL A 75 -9.49 0.71 -2.64
N ALA A 76 -8.17 0.73 -2.89
CA ALA A 76 -7.58 0.11 -4.07
C ALA A 76 -7.81 -1.41 -4.09
N LEU A 77 -7.60 -2.10 -2.96
CA LEU A 77 -7.77 -3.54 -2.86
C LEU A 77 -9.22 -3.98 -3.10
N TYR A 78 -10.18 -3.31 -2.47
CA TYR A 78 -11.59 -3.67 -2.62
C TYR A 78 -12.12 -3.31 -4.02
N ASN A 79 -11.61 -2.22 -4.60
CA ASN A 79 -11.87 -1.87 -5.99
C ASN A 79 -11.36 -2.96 -6.96
N MET A 80 -10.13 -3.44 -6.75
CA MET A 80 -9.57 -4.54 -7.52
C MET A 80 -10.44 -5.80 -7.40
N ILE A 81 -10.77 -6.22 -6.18
CA ILE A 81 -11.58 -7.42 -5.95
C ILE A 81 -12.96 -7.32 -6.60
N HIS A 82 -13.57 -6.13 -6.54
CA HIS A 82 -14.89 -5.88 -7.12
C HIS A 82 -14.88 -6.00 -8.65
N HIS A 83 -13.89 -5.39 -9.31
CA HIS A 83 -13.85 -5.31 -10.77
C HIS A 83 -13.17 -6.50 -11.45
N LEU A 84 -12.17 -7.07 -10.82
CA LEU A 84 -11.29 -8.08 -11.43
C LEU A 84 -11.32 -9.43 -10.70
N GLY A 85 -11.93 -9.48 -9.52
CA GLY A 85 -11.84 -10.65 -8.66
C GLY A 85 -10.55 -10.66 -7.81
N ARG A 86 -10.27 -11.79 -7.16
CA ARG A 86 -9.08 -11.98 -6.32
C ARG A 86 -7.90 -12.41 -7.17
N LEU A 87 -7.26 -11.47 -7.85
CA LEU A 87 -6.04 -11.70 -8.63
C LEU A 87 -4.79 -11.60 -7.74
N PRO A 88 -3.74 -12.38 -8.03
CA PRO A 88 -2.48 -12.24 -7.30
C PRO A 88 -1.87 -10.85 -7.49
N ILE A 89 -1.47 -10.22 -6.39
CA ILE A 89 -0.83 -8.91 -6.36
C ILE A 89 0.69 -9.10 -6.41
N ASP A 90 1.35 -8.38 -7.30
CA ASP A 90 2.80 -8.29 -7.39
C ASP A 90 3.34 -7.18 -6.47
N THR A 91 2.86 -5.95 -6.69
CA THR A 91 3.38 -4.77 -5.99
C THR A 91 2.26 -3.78 -5.66
N ILE A 92 2.38 -3.12 -4.52
CA ILE A 92 1.53 -2.00 -4.13
C ILE A 92 2.41 -0.76 -3.96
N SER A 93 2.09 0.33 -4.64
CA SER A 93 2.67 1.65 -4.40
C SER A 93 1.72 2.49 -3.56
N ILE A 94 2.26 3.18 -2.55
CA ILE A 94 1.53 4.09 -1.67
C ILE A 94 2.24 5.43 -1.67
N SER A 95 1.52 6.48 -2.06
CA SER A 95 2.03 7.84 -2.14
C SER A 95 1.26 8.76 -1.20
N VAL A 96 1.98 9.65 -0.55
CA VAL A 96 1.40 10.69 0.32
C VAL A 96 1.61 12.06 -0.30
N ASP A 97 0.54 12.83 -0.42
CA ASP A 97 0.54 14.24 -0.81
C ASP A 97 0.14 15.09 0.39
N ASN A 98 1.13 15.51 1.15
CA ASN A 98 0.99 16.42 2.28
C ASN A 98 2.30 17.22 2.45
N ALA A 99 2.20 18.56 2.46
CA ALA A 99 3.37 19.44 2.48
C ALA A 99 4.23 19.32 3.76
N GLN A 100 3.65 18.84 4.84
CA GLN A 100 4.35 18.68 6.12
C GLN A 100 5.07 17.32 6.23
N GLN A 101 4.69 16.35 5.39
CA GLN A 101 5.28 15.01 5.39
C GLN A 101 6.67 15.04 4.74
N LYS A 102 7.67 14.53 5.46
CA LYS A 102 9.08 14.55 5.02
C LYS A 102 9.63 13.17 4.67
N THR A 103 8.92 12.13 5.08
CA THR A 103 9.29 10.72 4.82
C THR A 103 8.09 9.94 4.32
N PRO A 104 8.28 8.90 3.50
CA PRO A 104 7.19 8.03 3.09
C PRO A 104 6.43 7.45 4.30
N ALA A 105 5.11 7.44 4.21
CA ALA A 105 4.28 6.83 5.25
C ALA A 105 4.01 5.35 4.94
N SER A 106 4.07 4.52 5.98
CA SER A 106 3.71 3.11 5.85
C SER A 106 2.21 2.88 6.08
N PRO A 107 1.66 1.76 5.58
CA PRO A 107 0.27 1.38 5.84
C PRO A 107 -0.05 1.37 7.34
N CYS A 108 -1.23 1.85 7.71
CA CYS A 108 -1.72 1.75 9.09
C CYS A 108 -1.95 0.28 9.51
N GLY A 109 -2.11 0.02 10.80
CA GLY A 109 -2.28 -1.35 11.31
C GLY A 109 -3.45 -2.11 10.67
N SER A 110 -4.58 -1.44 10.41
CA SER A 110 -5.72 -2.06 9.73
C SER A 110 -5.41 -2.44 8.28
N CYS A 111 -4.66 -1.59 7.55
CA CYS A 111 -4.24 -1.90 6.19
C CYS A 111 -3.24 -3.06 6.17
N ARG A 112 -2.28 -3.09 7.10
CA ARG A 112 -1.34 -4.21 7.22
C ARG A 112 -2.06 -5.53 7.46
N GLN A 113 -3.08 -5.54 8.32
CA GLN A 113 -3.89 -6.74 8.59
C GLN A 113 -4.64 -7.21 7.35
N VAL A 114 -5.29 -6.30 6.61
CA VAL A 114 -6.01 -6.66 5.37
C VAL A 114 -5.06 -7.17 4.29
N LEU A 115 -3.88 -6.55 4.15
CA LEU A 115 -2.86 -6.99 3.21
C LEU A 115 -2.24 -8.33 3.60
N SER A 116 -2.02 -8.57 4.89
CA SER A 116 -1.56 -9.84 5.45
C SER A 116 -2.53 -10.99 5.10
N GLU A 117 -3.82 -10.79 5.30
CA GLU A 117 -4.86 -11.76 4.92
C GLU A 117 -4.82 -12.05 3.42
N TYR A 118 -4.70 -11.01 2.58
CA TYR A 118 -4.62 -11.19 1.13
C TYR A 118 -3.35 -11.94 0.71
N ARG A 119 -2.21 -11.61 1.33
CA ARG A 119 -0.93 -12.29 1.12
C ARG A 119 -1.01 -13.76 1.52
N SER A 120 -1.65 -14.09 2.64
CA SER A 120 -1.88 -15.47 3.08
C SER A 120 -2.75 -16.25 2.09
N PHE A 121 -3.77 -15.60 1.51
CA PHE A 121 -4.61 -16.17 0.46
C PHE A 121 -3.80 -16.49 -0.80
N GLN A 122 -3.02 -15.54 -1.34
CA GLN A 122 -2.26 -15.75 -2.58
C GLN A 122 -0.98 -16.58 -2.42
N LYS A 123 -0.45 -16.74 -1.20
CA LYS A 123 0.76 -17.50 -0.82
C LYS A 123 2.08 -17.03 -1.44
N THR A 124 2.06 -15.89 -2.12
CA THR A 124 3.24 -15.23 -2.71
C THR A 124 3.44 -13.85 -2.11
N PRO A 125 4.68 -13.35 -1.97
CA PRO A 125 4.95 -12.03 -1.43
C PRO A 125 4.18 -10.93 -2.14
N ILE A 126 3.84 -9.87 -1.40
CA ILE A 126 3.32 -8.61 -1.93
C ILE A 126 4.34 -7.52 -1.58
N ARG A 127 5.00 -6.98 -2.59
CA ARG A 127 5.99 -5.92 -2.44
C ARG A 127 5.31 -4.57 -2.21
N LEU A 128 5.92 -3.73 -1.36
CA LEU A 128 5.48 -2.35 -1.13
C LEU A 128 6.52 -1.35 -1.62
N LEU A 129 6.03 -0.30 -2.27
CA LEU A 129 6.78 0.91 -2.60
C LEU A 129 6.11 2.09 -1.90
N LEU A 130 6.81 2.74 -0.99
CA LEU A 130 6.31 3.86 -0.20
C LEU A 130 7.03 5.13 -0.64
N THR A 131 6.28 6.20 -0.96
CA THR A 131 6.87 7.45 -1.48
C THR A 131 6.05 8.68 -1.09
N LEU A 132 6.58 9.85 -1.44
CA LEU A 132 5.89 11.13 -1.39
C LEU A 132 5.49 11.56 -2.80
N ALA A 133 4.34 12.21 -2.94
CA ALA A 133 3.87 12.73 -4.23
C ALA A 133 4.82 13.80 -4.81
N GLY A 134 5.48 14.55 -3.95
CA GLY A 134 6.51 15.52 -4.33
C GLY A 134 7.86 14.92 -4.77
N GLY A 135 8.00 13.59 -4.77
CA GLY A 135 9.24 12.89 -5.08
C GLY A 135 10.16 12.74 -3.86
N GLY A 136 11.39 12.33 -4.10
CA GLY A 136 12.39 12.00 -3.09
C GLY A 136 12.48 10.50 -2.83
N VAL A 137 12.90 10.12 -1.65
CA VAL A 137 13.20 8.73 -1.30
C VAL A 137 12.00 7.80 -1.49
N VAL A 138 12.30 6.57 -1.94
CA VAL A 138 11.32 5.47 -1.99
C VAL A 138 11.79 4.38 -1.04
N TYR A 139 10.91 3.93 -0.15
CA TYR A 139 11.14 2.73 0.66
C TYR A 139 10.52 1.53 -0.03
N GLU A 140 11.33 0.50 -0.22
CA GLU A 140 10.91 -0.77 -0.79
C GLU A 140 10.95 -1.85 0.28
N ILE A 141 9.81 -2.51 0.50
CA ILE A 141 9.65 -3.63 1.42
C ILE A 141 9.26 -4.86 0.60
N ASN A 142 9.97 -5.96 0.77
CA ASN A 142 9.84 -7.14 -0.09
C ASN A 142 8.54 -7.92 0.13
N ASP A 143 8.01 -7.92 1.33
CA ASP A 143 6.72 -8.56 1.64
C ASP A 143 5.95 -7.75 2.70
N VAL A 144 4.66 -7.57 2.50
CA VAL A 144 3.75 -6.93 3.47
C VAL A 144 3.77 -7.63 4.83
N MET A 145 4.14 -8.91 4.89
CA MET A 145 4.27 -9.67 6.13
C MET A 145 5.40 -9.14 7.02
N ASP A 146 6.44 -8.55 6.44
CA ASP A 146 7.60 -8.04 7.17
C ASP A 146 7.23 -6.92 8.14
N ILE A 147 6.14 -6.21 7.88
CA ILE A 147 5.69 -5.06 8.69
C ILE A 147 4.50 -5.38 9.60
N LEU A 148 4.13 -6.67 9.73
CA LEU A 148 3.11 -7.12 10.68
C LEU A 148 3.55 -8.44 11.35
N PRO A 149 4.57 -8.41 12.21
CA PRO A 149 4.97 -9.59 12.99
C PRO A 149 3.80 -10.11 13.83
N PHE A 150 3.66 -11.43 13.92
CA PHE A 150 2.56 -12.08 14.66
C PHE A 150 1.16 -11.70 14.16
N ALA A 151 1.02 -11.51 12.84
CA ALA A 151 -0.29 -11.27 12.23
C ALA A 151 -1.29 -12.37 12.60
N PHE A 152 -2.53 -11.97 12.86
CA PHE A 152 -3.64 -12.92 12.96
C PHE A 152 -4.08 -13.30 11.55
N ASP A 153 -4.17 -14.58 11.24
CA ASP A 153 -4.64 -15.08 9.94
C ASP A 153 -5.60 -16.28 10.08
N GLY A 154 -6.08 -16.78 8.95
CA GLY A 154 -7.02 -17.89 8.91
C GLY A 154 -6.49 -19.20 9.48
N ALA A 155 -5.16 -19.40 9.58
CA ALA A 155 -4.58 -20.60 10.17
C ALA A 155 -4.98 -20.78 11.65
N PHE A 156 -5.17 -19.67 12.40
CA PHE A 156 -5.68 -19.71 13.77
C PHE A 156 -7.14 -20.18 13.87
N LEU A 157 -7.86 -20.13 12.76
CA LEU A 157 -9.27 -20.57 12.66
C LEU A 157 -9.39 -21.97 12.02
N GLY A 158 -8.28 -22.62 11.69
CA GLY A 158 -8.26 -23.92 11.03
C GLY A 158 -8.64 -23.89 9.54
N LEU A 159 -8.49 -22.73 8.90
CA LEU A 159 -8.79 -22.47 7.49
C LEU A 159 -7.55 -22.51 6.61
#